data_9800ab2dea67bfba11861727b8ffbb18
#
_entry.id   9800ab2dea67bfba11861727b8ffbb18
#
_cell.length_a   1.000
_cell.length_b   1.000
_cell.length_c   1.000
_cell.angle_alpha   90.00
_cell.angle_beta   90.00
_cell.angle_gamma   90.00
#
_symmetry.space_group_name_H-M   'P 1'
#
loop_
_entity.id
_entity.type
_entity.pdbx_description
1 polymer ?
#
loop_
_entity_poly.entity_id
_entity_poly.type
_entity_poly.pdbx_seq_one_letter_code
_entity_poly.pdbx_strand_id
1 'polypeptide(L)'
;MKTINLCFRVHQRYNLKRYRFFEIGNDHYYYDDYANESAMAMAVDQSYLEANRMLLDMIKSSNGRFRVSFSISGLALEQFQQYAPEVIESFQELAKTGSVEFLATPYGHSLAALYNDDESEMQVKMQADKI
;
A
#
# COMPACT_ATOMS: atom_id res chain seq x y z
N MET A 1 -18.42 27.59 2.93
CA MET A 1 -17.99 26.46 3.76
C MET A 1 -16.61 25.98 3.31
N LYS A 2 -15.71 25.76 4.26
CA LYS A 2 -14.37 25.25 3.95
C LYS A 2 -14.36 23.72 4.14
N THR A 3 -13.73 23.00 3.22
CA THR A 3 -13.61 21.55 3.26
C THR A 3 -12.15 21.16 3.29
N ILE A 4 -11.78 20.21 4.17
CA ILE A 4 -10.45 19.62 4.22
C ILE A 4 -10.55 18.17 3.78
N ASN A 5 -9.81 17.80 2.74
CA ASN A 5 -9.71 16.43 2.25
C ASN A 5 -8.39 15.82 2.74
N LEU A 6 -8.48 14.68 3.42
CA LEU A 6 -7.32 13.91 3.81
C LEU A 6 -7.15 12.72 2.86
N CYS A 7 -5.99 12.64 2.23
CA CYS A 7 -5.62 11.51 1.40
C CYS A 7 -4.32 10.91 1.94
N PHE A 8 -4.38 9.67 2.39
CA PHE A 8 -3.23 8.96 2.89
C PHE A 8 -2.63 8.08 1.80
N ARG A 9 -1.34 8.20 1.60
CA ARG A 9 -0.59 7.37 0.67
C ARG A 9 0.09 6.25 1.43
N VAL A 10 -0.18 5.02 1.02
CA VAL A 10 0.41 3.82 1.60
C VAL A 10 1.26 3.13 0.53
N HIS A 11 2.55 3.09 0.77
CA HIS A 11 3.48 2.42 -0.12
C HIS A 11 4.58 1.74 0.68
N GLN A 12 4.90 0.52 0.29
CA GLN A 12 5.99 -0.25 0.86
C GLN A 12 6.82 -0.82 -0.28
N ARG A 13 8.06 -0.37 -0.38
CA ARG A 13 8.97 -0.85 -1.41
C ARG A 13 9.50 -2.24 -1.09
N TYR A 14 9.83 -3.02 -2.13
CA TYR A 14 10.63 -4.21 -1.98
C TYR A 14 12.11 -3.86 -1.84
N ASN A 15 12.77 -4.46 -0.87
CA ASN A 15 14.21 -4.41 -0.76
C ASN A 15 14.81 -5.54 -1.58
N LEU A 16 15.78 -5.20 -2.43
CA LEU A 16 16.51 -6.17 -3.24
C LEU A 16 17.71 -6.67 -2.45
N LYS A 17 18.00 -7.97 -2.57
CA LYS A 17 19.18 -8.54 -1.96
C LYS A 17 20.45 -8.07 -2.67
N ARG A 18 21.57 -8.12 -1.94
CA ARG A 18 22.88 -7.86 -2.53
C ARG A 18 23.24 -8.99 -3.50
N TYR A 19 23.47 -8.64 -4.77
CA TYR A 19 23.78 -9.58 -5.84
C TYR A 19 25.28 -9.59 -6.13
N ARG A 20 25.87 -10.77 -6.22
CA ARG A 20 27.27 -10.95 -6.58
C ARG A 20 27.34 -11.28 -8.07
N PHE A 21 28.52 -11.00 -8.67
CA PHE A 21 28.76 -11.27 -10.11
C PHE A 21 28.44 -12.71 -10.49
N PHE A 22 28.86 -13.68 -9.70
CA PHE A 22 28.66 -15.11 -10.01
C PHE A 22 27.21 -15.60 -9.81
N GLU A 23 26.36 -14.80 -9.21
CA GLU A 23 24.95 -15.10 -9.05
C GLU A 23 24.12 -14.71 -10.28
N ILE A 24 24.67 -13.89 -11.15
CA ILE A 24 24.01 -13.44 -12.38
C ILE A 24 23.75 -14.64 -13.29
N GLY A 25 22.48 -14.87 -13.64
CA GLY A 25 22.05 -15.99 -14.47
C GLY A 25 21.89 -17.33 -13.74
N ASN A 26 22.33 -17.45 -12.48
CA ASN A 26 22.24 -18.67 -11.69
C ASN A 26 21.18 -18.58 -10.57
N ASP A 27 20.96 -17.39 -10.03
CA ASP A 27 19.97 -17.12 -9.01
C ASP A 27 19.04 -16.03 -9.50
N HIS A 28 17.74 -16.35 -9.59
CA HIS A 28 16.70 -15.44 -10.07
C HIS A 28 15.81 -14.91 -8.95
N TYR A 29 16.14 -15.20 -7.69
CA TYR A 29 15.45 -14.64 -6.55
C TYR A 29 16.13 -13.35 -6.11
N TYR A 30 15.50 -12.21 -6.40
CA TYR A 30 16.12 -10.88 -6.29
C TYR A 30 15.80 -10.15 -4.99
N TYR A 31 14.90 -10.67 -4.16
CA TYR A 31 14.37 -9.97 -3.00
C TYR A 31 15.07 -10.37 -1.71
N ASP A 32 15.25 -9.39 -0.82
CA ASP A 32 15.72 -9.62 0.55
C ASP A 32 14.50 -9.81 1.47
N ASP A 33 14.07 -11.05 1.65
CA ASP A 33 12.89 -11.40 2.45
C ASP A 33 13.03 -10.95 3.90
N TYR A 34 14.20 -11.12 4.50
CA TYR A 34 14.43 -10.72 5.88
C TYR A 34 14.28 -9.21 6.06
N ALA A 35 14.87 -8.41 5.19
CA ALA A 35 14.75 -6.97 5.23
C ALA A 35 13.31 -6.51 4.96
N ASN A 36 12.62 -7.15 4.03
CA ASN A 36 11.22 -6.85 3.71
C ASN A 36 10.30 -7.18 4.87
N GLU A 37 10.44 -8.34 5.47
CA GLU A 37 9.65 -8.76 6.62
C GLU A 37 9.91 -7.84 7.83
N SER A 38 11.17 -7.52 8.11
CA SER A 38 11.54 -6.64 9.23
C SER A 38 10.99 -5.23 9.04
N ALA A 39 11.09 -4.66 7.84
CA ALA A 39 10.55 -3.34 7.53
C ALA A 39 9.03 -3.33 7.66
N MET A 40 8.35 -4.38 7.19
CA MET A 40 6.91 -4.51 7.30
C MET A 40 6.46 -4.63 8.75
N ALA A 41 7.10 -5.48 9.55
CA ALA A 41 6.77 -5.64 10.96
C ALA A 41 6.89 -4.30 11.73
N MET A 42 7.96 -3.56 11.48
CA MET A 42 8.15 -2.23 12.07
C MET A 42 7.04 -1.25 11.65
N ALA A 43 6.71 -1.20 10.37
CA ALA A 43 5.69 -0.31 9.85
C ALA A 43 4.29 -0.65 10.38
N VAL A 44 3.96 -1.94 10.50
CA VAL A 44 2.70 -2.43 11.06
C VAL A 44 2.57 -2.01 12.53
N ASP A 45 3.58 -2.29 13.35
CA ASP A 45 3.55 -2.00 14.78
C ASP A 45 3.53 -0.49 15.07
N GLN A 46 4.26 0.30 14.29
CA GLN A 46 4.41 1.73 14.55
C GLN A 46 3.32 2.59 13.89
N SER A 47 2.69 2.12 12.85
CA SER A 47 1.86 2.99 12.03
C SER A 47 0.54 2.36 11.57
N TYR A 48 0.58 1.32 10.77
CA TYR A 48 -0.60 0.91 10.00
C TYR A 48 -1.80 0.48 10.85
N LEU A 49 -1.60 -0.42 11.80
CA LEU A 49 -2.71 -0.93 12.62
C LEU A 49 -3.25 0.15 13.56
N GLU A 50 -2.35 0.90 14.19
CA GLU A 50 -2.73 1.94 15.12
C GLU A 50 -3.44 3.10 14.44
N ALA A 51 -2.89 3.56 13.30
CA ALA A 51 -3.52 4.62 12.51
C ALA A 51 -4.89 4.21 11.98
N ASN A 52 -5.04 2.99 11.49
CA ASN A 52 -6.31 2.48 11.00
C ASN A 52 -7.36 2.37 12.12
N ARG A 53 -6.94 1.94 13.30
CA ARG A 53 -7.81 1.91 14.47
C ARG A 53 -8.30 3.31 14.85
N MET A 54 -7.38 4.26 14.91
CA MET A 54 -7.72 5.65 15.21
C MET A 54 -8.70 6.24 14.19
N LEU A 55 -8.46 6.00 12.89
CA LEU A 55 -9.34 6.47 11.83
C LEU A 55 -10.73 5.82 11.91
N LEU A 56 -10.78 4.54 12.20
CA LEU A 56 -12.05 3.83 12.38
C LEU A 56 -12.86 4.41 13.55
N ASP A 57 -12.21 4.68 14.66
CA ASP A 57 -12.85 5.31 15.84
C ASP A 57 -13.37 6.71 15.51
N MET A 58 -12.60 7.51 14.75
CA MET A 58 -13.03 8.84 14.31
C MET A 58 -14.23 8.78 13.38
N ILE A 59 -14.28 7.83 12.47
CA ILE A 59 -15.41 7.62 11.56
C ILE A 59 -16.66 7.24 12.34
N LYS A 60 -16.54 6.31 13.27
CA LYS A 60 -17.67 5.88 14.13
C LYS A 60 -18.18 7.00 15.03
N SER A 61 -17.27 7.76 15.64
CA SER A 61 -17.60 8.88 16.53
C SER A 61 -18.31 10.01 15.82
N SER A 62 -18.00 10.24 14.55
CA SER A 62 -18.58 11.32 13.74
C SER A 62 -19.87 10.94 13.03
N ASN A 63 -20.38 9.71 13.19
CA ASN A 63 -21.54 9.18 12.47
C ASN A 63 -21.38 9.28 10.93
N GLY A 64 -20.18 8.99 10.42
CA GLY A 64 -19.89 9.02 9.00
C GLY A 64 -19.64 10.41 8.39
N ARG A 65 -19.53 11.44 9.20
CA ARG A 65 -19.16 12.79 8.71
C ARG A 65 -17.69 12.89 8.37
N PHE A 66 -16.84 12.17 9.09
CA PHE A 66 -15.42 12.09 8.82
C PHE A 66 -15.16 11.07 7.69
N ARG A 67 -14.56 11.54 6.62
CA ARG A 67 -14.25 10.72 5.44
C ARG A 67 -12.80 10.89 5.06
N VAL A 68 -12.19 9.82 4.58
CA VAL A 68 -10.79 9.81 4.15
C VAL A 68 -10.64 9.04 2.85
N SER A 69 -9.55 9.33 2.13
CA SER A 69 -9.15 8.58 0.94
C SER A 69 -7.80 7.92 1.18
N PHE A 70 -7.64 6.72 0.67
CA PHE A 70 -6.37 6.00 0.68
C PHE A 70 -5.88 5.72 -0.74
N SER A 71 -4.59 5.88 -0.93
CA SER A 71 -3.87 5.49 -2.13
C SER A 71 -2.87 4.41 -1.72
N ILE A 72 -3.22 3.14 -1.94
CA ILE A 72 -2.39 1.99 -1.55
C ILE A 72 -1.79 1.39 -2.82
N SER A 73 -0.46 1.32 -2.91
CA SER A 73 0.20 0.71 -4.06
C SER A 73 -0.02 -0.80 -4.10
N GLY A 74 -0.01 -1.38 -5.31
CA GLY A 74 -0.13 -2.82 -5.48
C GLY A 74 1.00 -3.58 -4.79
N LEU A 75 2.22 -3.04 -4.81
CA LEU A 75 3.36 -3.64 -4.09
C LEU A 75 3.14 -3.65 -2.58
N ALA A 76 2.55 -2.59 -2.02
CA ALA A 76 2.21 -2.58 -0.60
C ALA A 76 1.16 -3.64 -0.27
N LEU A 77 0.14 -3.80 -1.10
CA LEU A 77 -0.88 -4.84 -0.93
C LEU A 77 -0.29 -6.25 -0.98
N GLU A 78 0.62 -6.52 -1.91
CA GLU A 78 1.31 -7.80 -2.00
C GLU A 78 2.10 -8.11 -0.73
N GLN A 79 2.83 -7.14 -0.22
CA GLN A 79 3.59 -7.32 1.01
C GLN A 79 2.69 -7.51 2.23
N PHE A 80 1.56 -6.81 2.30
CA PHE A 80 0.58 -7.05 3.36
C PHE A 80 0.02 -8.46 3.32
N GLN A 81 -0.29 -8.97 2.13
CA GLN A 81 -0.76 -10.36 1.98
C GLN A 81 0.28 -11.37 2.44
N GLN A 82 1.54 -11.10 2.19
CA GLN A 82 2.63 -12.02 2.50
C GLN A 82 3.06 -11.96 3.97
N TYR A 83 3.17 -10.77 4.56
CA TYR A 83 3.80 -10.56 5.86
C TYR A 83 2.84 -10.10 6.96
N ALA A 84 1.76 -9.43 6.61
CA ALA A 84 0.86 -8.80 7.58
C ALA A 84 -0.60 -8.78 7.10
N PRO A 85 -1.26 -9.96 6.98
CA PRO A 85 -2.66 -10.03 6.52
C PRO A 85 -3.63 -9.25 7.41
N GLU A 86 -3.31 -9.05 8.68
CA GLU A 86 -4.11 -8.26 9.62
C GLU A 86 -4.28 -6.81 9.20
N VAL A 87 -3.31 -6.24 8.49
CA VAL A 87 -3.42 -4.87 7.94
C VAL A 87 -4.49 -4.81 6.85
N ILE A 88 -4.55 -5.83 5.99
CA ILE A 88 -5.60 -5.93 4.96
C ILE A 88 -6.98 -6.00 5.60
N GLU A 89 -7.13 -6.80 6.65
CA GLU A 89 -8.39 -6.89 7.41
C GLU A 89 -8.80 -5.54 7.99
N SER A 90 -7.85 -4.77 8.53
CA SER A 90 -8.12 -3.44 9.06
C SER A 90 -8.58 -2.46 7.97
N PHE A 91 -7.99 -2.50 6.77
CA PHE A 91 -8.46 -1.72 5.63
C PHE A 91 -9.85 -2.16 5.14
N GLN A 92 -10.14 -3.45 5.17
CA GLN A 92 -11.46 -3.96 4.83
C GLN A 92 -12.54 -3.47 5.82
N GLU A 93 -12.24 -3.42 7.09
CA GLU A 93 -13.14 -2.84 8.09
C GLU A 93 -13.40 -1.36 7.83
N LEU A 94 -12.36 -0.59 7.50
CA LEU A 94 -12.51 0.79 7.09
C LEU A 94 -13.39 0.93 5.84
N ALA A 95 -13.20 0.09 4.85
CA ALA A 95 -14.02 0.09 3.63
C ALA A 95 -15.49 -0.19 3.90
N LYS A 96 -15.81 -1.06 4.86
CA LYS A 96 -17.19 -1.39 5.25
C LYS A 96 -17.96 -0.22 5.85
N THR A 97 -17.27 0.79 6.36
CA THR A 97 -17.93 1.98 6.94
C THR A 97 -18.62 2.86 5.88
N GLY A 98 -18.23 2.72 4.61
CA GLY A 98 -18.71 3.58 3.52
C GLY A 98 -18.14 5.00 3.52
N SER A 99 -17.23 5.31 4.44
CA SER A 99 -16.61 6.64 4.61
C SER A 99 -15.17 6.70 4.09
N VAL A 100 -14.69 5.63 3.48
CA VAL A 100 -13.32 5.51 2.95
C VAL A 100 -13.38 5.23 1.47
N GLU A 101 -12.60 5.98 0.70
CA GLU A 101 -12.41 5.80 -0.74
C GLU A 101 -10.99 5.32 -1.02
N PHE A 102 -10.86 4.33 -1.89
CA PHE A 102 -9.56 3.83 -2.35
C PHE A 102 -9.28 4.32 -3.76
N LEU A 103 -8.13 4.98 -3.92
CA LEU A 103 -7.71 5.57 -5.18
C LEU A 103 -6.76 4.64 -5.92
N ALA A 104 -6.92 4.59 -7.24
CA ALA A 104 -5.98 3.88 -8.11
C ALA A 104 -4.72 4.71 -8.33
N THR A 105 -3.57 4.06 -8.21
CA THR A 105 -2.24 4.65 -8.45
C THR A 105 -1.41 3.68 -9.29
N PRO A 106 -0.25 4.08 -9.85
CA PRO A 106 0.63 3.12 -10.49
C PRO A 106 0.99 1.99 -9.52
N TYR A 107 0.90 0.75 -10.00
CA TYR A 107 1.07 -0.45 -9.18
C TYR A 107 2.37 -0.47 -8.39
N GLY A 108 3.48 -0.14 -9.06
CA GLY A 108 4.81 -0.07 -8.48
C GLY A 108 5.18 1.29 -7.89
N HIS A 109 4.23 2.22 -7.78
CA HIS A 109 4.49 3.60 -7.34
C HIS A 109 5.57 4.29 -8.19
N SER A 110 5.53 4.04 -9.50
CA SER A 110 6.59 4.45 -10.41
C SER A 110 6.35 5.84 -11.03
N LEU A 111 7.42 6.40 -11.58
CA LEU A 111 7.38 7.64 -12.35
C LEU A 111 7.26 7.39 -13.86
N ALA A 112 6.77 6.22 -14.26
CA ALA A 112 6.66 5.81 -15.66
C ALA A 112 5.87 6.79 -16.52
N ALA A 113 4.88 7.47 -15.95
CA ALA A 113 4.09 8.49 -16.64
C ALA A 113 4.92 9.63 -17.23
N LEU A 114 6.14 9.86 -16.72
CA LEU A 114 7.04 10.88 -17.24
C LEU A 114 7.80 10.44 -18.51
N TYR A 115 7.87 9.13 -18.76
CA TYR A 115 8.75 8.57 -19.78
C TYR A 115 8.08 7.55 -20.69
N ASN A 116 7.04 6.87 -20.24
CA ASN A 116 6.41 5.78 -20.99
C ASN A 116 4.93 5.67 -20.60
N ASP A 117 4.07 6.12 -21.49
CA ASP A 117 2.62 6.12 -21.24
C ASP A 117 2.03 4.71 -21.18
N ASP A 118 2.51 3.77 -22.01
CA ASP A 118 2.03 2.39 -22.03
C ASP A 118 2.31 1.67 -20.72
N GLU A 119 3.50 1.86 -20.17
CA GLU A 119 3.87 1.30 -18.85
C GLU A 119 3.02 1.90 -17.75
N SER A 120 2.81 3.22 -17.78
CA SER A 120 1.98 3.91 -16.82
C SER A 120 0.53 3.42 -16.85
N GLU A 121 -0.03 3.27 -18.03
CA GLU A 121 -1.39 2.77 -18.21
C GLU A 121 -1.53 1.32 -17.73
N MET A 122 -0.56 0.47 -18.04
CA MET A 122 -0.52 -0.91 -17.58
C MET A 122 -0.51 -0.98 -16.05
N GLN A 123 0.32 -0.19 -15.39
CA GLN A 123 0.40 -0.18 -13.92
C GLN A 123 -0.89 0.30 -13.27
N VAL A 124 -1.56 1.28 -13.84
CA VAL A 124 -2.86 1.76 -13.32
C VAL A 124 -3.92 0.67 -13.47
N LYS A 125 -3.96 -0.04 -14.59
CA LYS A 125 -4.87 -1.18 -14.78
C LYS A 125 -4.61 -2.31 -13.78
N MET A 126 -3.35 -2.67 -13.57
CA MET A 126 -2.97 -3.69 -12.58
C MET A 126 -3.45 -3.29 -11.17
N GLN A 127 -3.32 -2.02 -10.82
CA GLN A 127 -3.76 -1.49 -9.55
C GLN A 127 -5.28 -1.57 -9.41
N ALA A 128 -6.02 -1.17 -10.43
CA ALA A 128 -7.48 -1.23 -10.43
C ALA A 128 -8.00 -2.67 -10.26
N ASP A 129 -7.36 -3.63 -10.90
CA ASP A 129 -7.71 -5.04 -10.80
C ASP A 129 -7.37 -5.62 -9.40
N LYS A 130 -6.35 -5.10 -8.74
CA LYS A 130 -5.92 -5.56 -7.42
C LYS A 130 -6.83 -5.05 -6.29
N ILE A 131 -7.33 -3.83 -6.42
CA ILE A 131 -8.25 -3.25 -5.46
C ILE A 131 -9.64 -3.88 -5.60
#